data_300b88be9188deb213fb4c3a7d35e0c5
#
_entry.id   300b88be9188deb213fb4c3a7d35e0c5
#
_cell.length_a   1.000
_cell.length_b   1.000
_cell.length_c   1.000
_cell.angle_alpha   90.00
_cell.angle_beta   90.00
_cell.angle_gamma   90.00
#
_symmetry.space_group_name_H-M   'P 1'
#
loop_
_entity.id
_entity.type
_entity.pdbx_description
1 polymer ?
#
loop_
_entity_poly.entity_id
_entity_poly.type
_entity_poly.pdbx_seq_one_letter_code
_entity_poly.pdbx_strand_id
1 'polypeptide(L)'
;MPLVSMRQLLDEAAKGGYGVGAFNVNDMEQIQAIMEAARETQSPVIVQASRGARAYSQDRFLYHLMIAATEVYPELPIVLHLDHGNSVATCKSAIDMGFTSVMMDGSLMDDGKTPSSFEYNVKVTQEVVALAHAKGVTVEGEIGCLGGIEDGHGAGGDGLSHLTDPDQAVEFVKQTGLDALAIAIGTSHGAYKFSSKPTGETLKMKRLIEIHNKLPNVHLVMHGSSSVPDRKSTRLNSSH
;
A
#
# COMPACT_ATOMS: atom_id res chain seq x y z
N MET A 1 -5.26 -13.33 18.47
CA MET A 1 -4.42 -12.11 18.53
C MET A 1 -4.87 -11.20 17.41
N PRO A 2 -5.10 -9.92 17.65
CA PRO A 2 -5.64 -9.01 16.63
C PRO A 2 -4.63 -8.70 15.51
N LEU A 3 -3.32 -8.78 15.80
CA LEU A 3 -2.28 -8.50 14.82
C LEU A 3 -2.08 -9.71 13.87
N VAL A 4 -2.36 -9.48 12.58
CA VAL A 4 -2.28 -10.50 11.53
C VAL A 4 -1.36 -10.06 10.39
N SER A 5 -0.89 -11.00 9.56
CA SER A 5 -0.19 -10.66 8.33
C SER A 5 -1.16 -10.06 7.30
N MET A 6 -0.69 -9.17 6.44
CA MET A 6 -1.54 -8.62 5.39
C MET A 6 -2.00 -9.71 4.41
N ARG A 7 -1.15 -10.68 4.11
CA ARG A 7 -1.50 -11.82 3.26
C ARG A 7 -2.70 -12.58 3.80
N GLN A 8 -2.70 -12.91 5.09
CA GLN A 8 -3.81 -13.62 5.72
C GLN A 8 -5.11 -12.82 5.63
N LEU A 9 -5.06 -11.50 5.89
CA LEU A 9 -6.22 -10.62 5.83
C LEU A 9 -6.75 -10.49 4.41
N LEU A 10 -5.88 -10.34 3.42
CA LEU A 10 -6.25 -10.21 2.01
C LEU A 10 -6.76 -11.53 1.41
N ASP A 11 -6.23 -12.68 1.83
CA ASP A 11 -6.75 -13.99 1.41
C ASP A 11 -8.22 -14.17 1.85
N GLU A 12 -8.59 -13.75 3.06
CA GLU A 12 -9.98 -13.79 3.53
C GLU A 12 -10.86 -12.76 2.79
N ALA A 13 -10.35 -11.58 2.52
CA ALA A 13 -11.05 -10.57 1.74
C ALA A 13 -11.34 -11.05 0.30
N ALA A 14 -10.36 -11.67 -0.33
CA ALA A 14 -10.52 -12.25 -1.68
C ALA A 14 -11.58 -13.36 -1.72
N LYS A 15 -11.59 -14.26 -0.73
CA LYS A 15 -12.64 -15.29 -0.58
C LYS A 15 -14.03 -14.68 -0.37
N GLY A 16 -14.09 -13.60 0.42
CA GLY A 16 -15.34 -12.90 0.72
C GLY A 16 -15.80 -11.94 -0.38
N GLY A 17 -14.96 -11.66 -1.38
CA GLY A 17 -15.27 -10.74 -2.49
C GLY A 17 -15.39 -9.27 -2.06
N TYR A 18 -14.57 -8.83 -1.08
CA TYR A 18 -14.55 -7.44 -0.61
C TYR A 18 -13.14 -6.85 -0.61
N GLY A 19 -13.05 -5.53 -0.62
CA GLY A 19 -11.80 -4.80 -0.44
C GLY A 19 -11.55 -4.46 1.02
N VAL A 20 -10.28 -4.29 1.39
CA VAL A 20 -9.87 -3.84 2.73
C VAL A 20 -9.27 -2.45 2.62
N GLY A 21 -9.68 -1.55 3.53
CA GLY A 21 -9.12 -0.20 3.61
C GLY A 21 -7.76 -0.21 4.30
N ALA A 22 -6.82 0.55 3.72
CA ALA A 22 -5.53 0.86 4.31
C ALA A 22 -5.48 2.36 4.64
N PHE A 23 -5.21 2.69 5.91
CA PHE A 23 -5.35 4.05 6.41
C PHE A 23 -4.05 4.54 7.02
N ASN A 24 -3.56 5.68 6.50
CA ASN A 24 -2.35 6.33 6.98
C ASN A 24 -2.57 6.95 8.37
N VAL A 25 -1.60 6.77 9.26
CA VAL A 25 -1.61 7.35 10.60
C VAL A 25 -0.33 8.13 10.86
N ASN A 26 -0.50 9.30 11.48
CA ASN A 26 0.59 10.16 11.92
C ASN A 26 0.51 10.48 13.43
N ASP A 27 -0.68 10.34 14.03
CA ASP A 27 -0.97 10.77 15.38
C ASP A 27 -2.03 9.88 16.06
N MET A 28 -2.27 10.16 17.34
CA MET A 28 -3.19 9.40 18.17
C MET A 28 -4.65 9.58 17.73
N GLU A 29 -5.03 10.78 17.35
CA GLU A 29 -6.40 11.12 16.96
C GLU A 29 -6.83 10.36 15.71
N GLN A 30 -5.92 10.26 14.74
CA GLN A 30 -6.17 9.51 13.51
C GLN A 30 -6.35 8.01 13.79
N ILE A 31 -5.46 7.42 14.59
CA ILE A 31 -5.57 5.99 14.87
C ILE A 31 -6.83 5.66 15.66
N GLN A 32 -7.22 6.51 16.63
CA GLN A 32 -8.46 6.34 17.37
C GLN A 32 -9.68 6.38 16.44
N ALA A 33 -9.77 7.38 15.56
CA ALA A 33 -10.87 7.52 14.62
C ALA A 33 -10.97 6.32 13.65
N ILE A 34 -9.83 5.84 13.13
CA ILE A 34 -9.78 4.66 12.25
C ILE A 34 -10.28 3.42 13.00
N MET A 35 -9.82 3.21 14.22
CA MET A 35 -10.17 2.02 15.00
C MET A 35 -11.63 2.05 15.47
N GLU A 36 -12.16 3.22 15.83
CA GLU A 36 -13.60 3.36 16.13
C GLU A 36 -14.46 3.02 14.93
N ALA A 37 -14.13 3.55 13.74
CA ALA A 37 -14.83 3.24 12.51
C ALA A 37 -14.74 1.75 12.14
N ALA A 38 -13.55 1.14 12.30
CA ALA A 38 -13.36 -0.29 12.07
C ALA A 38 -14.22 -1.14 13.01
N ARG A 39 -14.33 -0.77 14.29
CA ARG A 39 -15.19 -1.44 15.27
C ARG A 39 -16.67 -1.27 14.95
N GLU A 40 -17.12 -0.05 14.64
CA GLU A 40 -18.51 0.23 14.28
C GLU A 40 -18.99 -0.56 13.07
N THR A 41 -18.09 -0.71 12.08
CA THR A 41 -18.36 -1.47 10.85
C THR A 41 -18.02 -2.95 10.95
N GLN A 42 -17.43 -3.40 12.07
CA GLN A 42 -16.93 -4.76 12.27
C GLN A 42 -15.99 -5.21 11.12
N SER A 43 -15.13 -4.30 10.68
CA SER A 43 -14.25 -4.49 9.54
C SER A 43 -12.81 -4.73 9.95
N PRO A 44 -12.08 -5.65 9.27
CA PRO A 44 -10.64 -5.71 9.38
C PRO A 44 -10.00 -4.45 8.81
N VAL A 45 -8.81 -4.09 9.28
CA VAL A 45 -8.18 -2.82 8.89
C VAL A 45 -6.67 -2.96 8.73
N ILE A 46 -6.12 -2.26 7.73
CA ILE A 46 -4.70 -2.05 7.55
C ILE A 46 -4.38 -0.65 8.09
N VAL A 47 -3.64 -0.59 9.19
CA VAL A 47 -3.11 0.66 9.74
C VAL A 47 -1.71 0.83 9.18
N GLN A 48 -1.48 1.88 8.42
CA GLN A 48 -0.22 2.06 7.72
C GLN A 48 0.50 3.35 8.10
N ALA A 49 1.82 3.30 8.06
CA ALA A 49 2.69 4.42 8.32
C ALA A 49 3.72 4.57 7.21
N SER A 50 3.70 5.72 6.54
CA SER A 50 4.73 6.07 5.58
C SER A 50 6.07 6.37 6.27
N ARG A 51 7.14 6.44 5.49
CA ARG A 51 8.44 6.90 5.98
C ARG A 51 8.33 8.32 6.58
N GLY A 52 7.54 9.20 5.94
CA GLY A 52 7.28 10.55 6.42
C GLY A 52 6.55 10.57 7.75
N ALA A 53 5.51 9.77 7.91
CA ALA A 53 4.76 9.62 9.16
C ALA A 53 5.67 9.12 10.30
N ARG A 54 6.50 8.11 10.03
CA ARG A 54 7.46 7.56 10.99
C ARG A 54 8.49 8.61 11.44
N ALA A 55 8.99 9.43 10.51
CA ALA A 55 9.91 10.52 10.85
C ALA A 55 9.23 11.64 11.63
N TYR A 56 8.02 12.03 11.26
CA TYR A 56 7.24 13.10 11.92
C TYR A 56 6.91 12.75 13.37
N SER A 57 6.32 11.59 13.59
CA SER A 57 5.85 11.16 14.90
C SER A 57 6.94 10.54 15.77
N GLN A 58 8.14 10.38 15.24
CA GLN A 58 9.21 9.55 15.79
C GLN A 58 8.83 8.06 15.87
N ASP A 59 9.59 7.22 15.24
CA ASP A 59 9.35 5.80 14.98
C ASP A 59 8.75 5.02 16.16
N ARG A 60 9.34 5.19 17.35
CA ARG A 60 8.90 4.45 18.54
C ARG A 60 7.55 4.89 19.05
N PHE A 61 7.26 6.19 19.02
CA PHE A 61 5.95 6.69 19.45
C PHE A 61 4.84 6.19 18.52
N LEU A 62 5.04 6.32 17.21
CA LEU A 62 4.04 5.86 16.24
C LEU A 62 3.81 4.36 16.34
N TYR A 63 4.88 3.56 16.42
CA TYR A 63 4.78 2.12 16.59
C TYR A 63 3.97 1.75 17.84
N HIS A 64 4.24 2.38 19.00
CA HIS A 64 3.50 2.08 20.22
C HIS A 64 2.05 2.54 20.18
N LEU A 65 1.72 3.62 19.47
CA LEU A 65 0.33 4.00 19.19
C LEU A 65 -0.38 2.90 18.36
N MET A 66 0.27 2.39 17.34
CA MET A 66 -0.29 1.30 16.52
C MET A 66 -0.43 -0.01 17.32
N ILE A 67 0.52 -0.33 18.20
CA ILE A 67 0.40 -1.49 19.11
C ILE A 67 -0.71 -1.29 20.11
N ALA A 68 -0.86 -0.09 20.70
CA ALA A 68 -1.96 0.21 21.62
C ALA A 68 -3.34 -0.04 20.96
N ALA A 69 -3.49 0.27 19.67
CA ALA A 69 -4.71 -0.06 18.94
C ALA A 69 -5.01 -1.56 18.95
N THR A 70 -4.00 -2.43 18.84
CA THR A 70 -4.19 -3.88 18.88
C THR A 70 -4.60 -4.40 20.28
N GLU A 71 -4.24 -3.68 21.33
CA GLU A 71 -4.60 -4.02 22.71
C GLU A 71 -5.99 -3.53 23.08
N VAL A 72 -6.38 -2.33 22.59
CA VAL A 72 -7.70 -1.72 22.84
C VAL A 72 -8.82 -2.38 22.03
N TYR A 73 -8.48 -2.91 20.83
CA TYR A 73 -9.44 -3.53 19.91
C TYR A 73 -9.06 -4.99 19.61
N PRO A 74 -9.02 -5.87 20.63
CA PRO A 74 -8.52 -7.25 20.45
C PRO A 74 -9.41 -8.12 19.56
N GLU A 75 -10.62 -7.69 19.28
CA GLU A 75 -11.60 -8.37 18.43
C GLU A 75 -11.39 -8.13 16.94
N LEU A 76 -10.65 -7.09 16.56
CA LEU A 76 -10.44 -6.71 15.15
C LEU A 76 -9.16 -7.31 14.58
N PRO A 77 -9.19 -7.90 13.39
CA PRO A 77 -7.97 -8.22 12.65
C PRO A 77 -7.29 -6.93 12.17
N ILE A 78 -6.07 -6.68 12.64
CA ILE A 78 -5.30 -5.46 12.35
C ILE A 78 -3.98 -5.86 11.67
N VAL A 79 -3.62 -5.16 10.61
CA VAL A 79 -2.31 -5.23 9.96
C VAL A 79 -1.54 -3.96 10.26
N LEU A 80 -0.28 -4.07 10.66
CA LEU A 80 0.66 -2.95 10.71
C LEU A 80 1.49 -2.97 9.43
N HIS A 81 1.36 -1.93 8.61
CA HIS A 81 1.97 -1.86 7.28
C HIS A 81 2.91 -0.66 7.15
N LEU A 82 4.12 -0.91 6.63
CA LEU A 82 4.99 0.18 6.14
C LEU A 82 4.56 0.54 4.74
N ASP A 83 4.11 1.78 4.57
CA ASP A 83 3.70 2.38 3.31
C ASP A 83 4.89 3.08 2.64
N HIS A 84 5.13 2.84 1.36
CA HIS A 84 6.21 3.40 0.53
C HIS A 84 7.60 3.38 1.17
N GLY A 85 8.11 2.20 1.49
CA GLY A 85 9.51 2.00 1.86
C GLY A 85 10.43 2.26 0.67
N ASN A 86 11.33 3.23 0.79
CA ASN A 86 12.21 3.67 -0.30
C ASN A 86 13.52 2.91 -0.41
N SER A 87 13.79 2.00 0.49
CA SER A 87 15.02 1.20 0.51
C SER A 87 14.87 -0.08 1.31
N VAL A 88 15.73 -1.04 1.04
CA VAL A 88 15.84 -2.28 1.83
C VAL A 88 16.06 -1.99 3.32
N ALA A 89 16.83 -0.97 3.66
CA ALA A 89 17.08 -0.58 5.04
C ALA A 89 15.83 -0.07 5.75
N THR A 90 14.98 0.72 5.07
CA THR A 90 13.72 1.21 5.60
C THR A 90 12.74 0.06 5.85
N CYS A 91 12.60 -0.86 4.90
CA CYS A 91 11.76 -2.05 5.06
C CYS A 91 12.27 -2.95 6.20
N LYS A 92 13.59 -3.21 6.25
CA LYS A 92 14.20 -3.97 7.33
C LYS A 92 13.94 -3.35 8.71
N SER A 93 14.05 -2.03 8.83
CA SER A 93 13.75 -1.31 10.08
C SER A 93 12.31 -1.54 10.55
N ALA A 94 11.32 -1.50 9.65
CA ALA A 94 9.93 -1.78 9.98
C ALA A 94 9.71 -3.26 10.37
N ILE A 95 10.31 -4.20 9.64
CA ILE A 95 10.27 -5.63 9.96
C ILE A 95 10.86 -5.91 11.34
N ASP A 96 12.00 -5.31 11.67
CA ASP A 96 12.66 -5.46 12.97
C ASP A 96 11.86 -4.84 14.12
N MET A 97 11.03 -3.85 13.82
CA MET A 97 10.11 -3.24 14.78
C MET A 97 8.85 -4.06 15.05
N GLY A 98 8.51 -5.02 14.19
CA GLY A 98 7.33 -5.88 14.34
C GLY A 98 6.16 -5.52 13.43
N PHE A 99 6.38 -4.75 12.36
CA PHE A 99 5.38 -4.58 11.32
C PHE A 99 5.10 -5.93 10.66
N THR A 100 3.83 -6.21 10.38
CA THR A 100 3.38 -7.47 9.78
C THR A 100 3.29 -7.43 8.26
N SER A 101 3.51 -6.24 7.70
CA SER A 101 3.58 -6.01 6.26
C SER A 101 4.48 -4.82 5.95
N VAL A 102 5.18 -4.89 4.82
CA VAL A 102 6.00 -3.80 4.30
C VAL A 102 5.82 -3.65 2.80
N MET A 103 5.77 -2.41 2.31
CA MET A 103 5.87 -2.12 0.89
C MET A 103 7.30 -1.70 0.55
N MET A 104 7.89 -2.34 -0.46
CA MET A 104 9.11 -1.88 -1.12
C MET A 104 8.71 -1.16 -2.41
N ASP A 105 8.75 0.17 -2.35
CA ASP A 105 8.55 1.00 -3.54
C ASP A 105 9.88 1.18 -4.28
N GLY A 106 10.20 0.21 -5.12
CA GLY A 106 11.36 0.27 -6.00
C GLY A 106 11.08 0.91 -7.36
N SER A 107 9.89 1.47 -7.58
CA SER A 107 9.55 2.23 -8.81
C SER A 107 10.34 3.54 -8.90
N LEU A 108 10.78 4.04 -7.75
CA LEU A 108 11.66 5.19 -7.61
C LEU A 108 13.01 4.78 -7.02
N MET A 109 14.04 5.57 -7.27
CA MET A 109 15.32 5.44 -6.57
C MET A 109 15.20 5.86 -5.11
N ASP A 110 16.23 5.62 -4.30
CA ASP A 110 16.26 5.93 -2.86
C ASP A 110 15.94 7.40 -2.53
N ASP A 111 16.10 8.31 -3.49
CA ASP A 111 15.74 9.72 -3.35
C ASP A 111 14.21 9.95 -3.32
N GLY A 112 13.44 8.93 -3.69
CA GLY A 112 11.97 8.97 -3.77
C GLY A 112 11.43 9.90 -4.85
N LYS A 113 12.21 10.19 -5.89
CA LYS A 113 11.86 11.14 -6.97
C LYS A 113 12.26 10.64 -8.36
N THR A 114 13.44 10.07 -8.47
CA THR A 114 13.98 9.61 -9.74
C THR A 114 13.38 8.26 -10.11
N PRO A 115 12.69 8.11 -11.24
CA PRO A 115 12.21 6.80 -11.69
C PRO A 115 13.35 5.80 -11.82
N SER A 116 13.14 4.59 -11.32
CA SER A 116 14.12 3.52 -11.37
C SER A 116 14.00 2.67 -12.64
N SER A 117 14.95 1.75 -12.84
CA SER A 117 14.80 0.71 -13.85
C SER A 117 14.01 -0.49 -13.30
N PHE A 118 13.45 -1.28 -14.22
CA PHE A 118 12.77 -2.53 -13.88
C PHE A 118 13.69 -3.48 -13.09
N GLU A 119 14.95 -3.62 -13.53
CA GLU A 119 15.95 -4.48 -12.91
C GLU A 119 16.32 -4.03 -11.49
N TYR A 120 16.40 -2.73 -11.27
CA TYR A 120 16.61 -2.17 -9.93
C TYR A 120 15.43 -2.51 -9.03
N ASN A 121 14.19 -2.25 -9.49
CA ASN A 121 12.98 -2.53 -8.73
C ASN A 121 12.88 -4.03 -8.37
N VAL A 122 13.11 -4.92 -9.34
CA VAL A 122 13.15 -6.37 -9.10
C VAL A 122 14.18 -6.72 -8.02
N LYS A 123 15.41 -6.20 -8.13
CA LYS A 123 16.49 -6.50 -7.21
C LYS A 123 16.15 -6.11 -5.77
N VAL A 124 15.75 -4.85 -5.54
CA VAL A 124 15.47 -4.37 -4.17
C VAL A 124 14.24 -5.04 -3.58
N THR A 125 13.23 -5.34 -4.39
CA THR A 125 12.04 -6.07 -3.95
C THR A 125 12.38 -7.51 -3.57
N GLN A 126 13.21 -8.22 -4.34
CA GLN A 126 13.69 -9.57 -3.99
C GLN A 126 14.43 -9.59 -2.65
N GLU A 127 15.29 -8.60 -2.40
CA GLU A 127 16.02 -8.49 -1.14
C GLU A 127 15.04 -8.32 0.04
N VAL A 128 14.01 -7.48 -0.11
CA VAL A 128 12.99 -7.29 0.93
C VAL A 128 12.13 -8.54 1.12
N VAL A 129 11.72 -9.20 0.04
CA VAL A 129 10.96 -10.47 0.10
C VAL A 129 11.73 -11.53 0.90
N ALA A 130 13.02 -11.69 0.64
CA ALA A 130 13.84 -12.66 1.38
C ALA A 130 13.91 -12.35 2.90
N LEU A 131 14.05 -11.06 3.26
CA LEU A 131 14.08 -10.62 4.67
C LEU A 131 12.73 -10.77 5.37
N ALA A 132 11.65 -10.40 4.69
CA ALA A 132 10.30 -10.38 5.22
C ALA A 132 9.71 -11.78 5.38
N HIS A 133 9.78 -12.61 4.34
CA HIS A 133 9.25 -13.97 4.37
C HIS A 133 9.93 -14.86 5.42
N ALA A 134 11.22 -14.65 5.69
CA ALA A 134 11.92 -15.33 6.78
C ALA A 134 11.31 -15.06 8.16
N LYS A 135 10.51 -14.00 8.30
CA LYS A 135 9.81 -13.58 9.54
C LYS A 135 8.28 -13.66 9.45
N GLY A 136 7.74 -14.20 8.36
CA GLY A 136 6.30 -14.27 8.12
C GLY A 136 5.65 -12.90 7.86
N VAL A 137 6.43 -11.92 7.41
CA VAL A 137 5.96 -10.57 7.05
C VAL A 137 5.60 -10.53 5.58
N THR A 138 4.44 -9.95 5.27
CA THR A 138 3.94 -9.80 3.90
C THR A 138 4.70 -8.68 3.16
N VAL A 139 4.95 -8.88 1.87
CA VAL A 139 5.59 -7.87 1.03
C VAL A 139 4.66 -7.41 -0.08
N GLU A 140 4.52 -6.09 -0.15
CA GLU A 140 3.95 -5.36 -1.26
C GLU A 140 5.08 -4.76 -2.11
N GLY A 141 4.91 -4.74 -3.42
CA GLY A 141 5.80 -4.03 -4.33
C GLY A 141 4.99 -3.20 -5.31
N GLU A 142 5.63 -2.26 -5.97
CA GLU A 142 4.98 -1.39 -6.95
C GLU A 142 5.59 -1.55 -8.34
N ILE A 143 4.75 -1.55 -9.35
CA ILE A 143 5.15 -1.47 -10.75
C ILE A 143 4.29 -0.50 -11.53
N GLY A 144 4.91 0.29 -12.40
CA GLY A 144 4.39 1.55 -12.89
C GLY A 144 4.84 2.65 -11.94
N CYS A 145 4.45 3.86 -12.20
CA CYS A 145 4.76 4.98 -11.31
C CYS A 145 3.48 5.78 -11.09
N LEU A 146 3.06 5.88 -9.84
CA LEU A 146 1.90 6.70 -9.49
C LEU A 146 2.23 8.19 -9.69
N GLY A 147 1.28 8.93 -10.23
CA GLY A 147 1.39 10.38 -10.33
C GLY A 147 1.21 11.06 -8.97
N GLY A 148 1.55 12.34 -8.91
CA GLY A 148 1.39 13.16 -7.71
C GLY A 148 2.61 13.13 -6.79
N ILE A 149 2.45 13.73 -5.62
CA ILE A 149 3.49 13.81 -4.58
C ILE A 149 2.85 13.52 -3.23
N GLU A 150 3.40 12.58 -2.48
CA GLU A 150 3.05 12.26 -1.10
C GLU A 150 4.30 12.38 -0.22
N ASP A 151 4.17 13.04 0.92
CA ASP A 151 5.29 13.31 1.85
C ASP A 151 6.55 13.92 1.19
N GLY A 152 6.37 14.67 0.10
CA GLY A 152 7.49 15.25 -0.67
C GLY A 152 8.18 14.27 -1.64
N HIS A 153 7.61 13.09 -1.84
CA HIS A 153 8.09 12.03 -2.73
C HIS A 153 7.07 11.75 -3.84
N GLY A 154 7.54 11.34 -5.00
CA GLY A 154 6.75 11.00 -6.18
C GLY A 154 7.35 11.56 -7.47
N ALA A 155 7.01 10.94 -8.59
CA ALA A 155 7.49 11.37 -9.91
C ALA A 155 6.79 12.64 -10.44
N GLY A 156 5.73 13.09 -9.74
CA GLY A 156 4.87 14.18 -10.23
C GLY A 156 3.96 13.72 -11.39
N GLY A 157 3.25 14.69 -12.00
CA GLY A 157 2.37 14.40 -13.14
C GLY A 157 0.96 13.91 -12.77
N ASP A 158 0.19 13.51 -13.77
CA ASP A 158 -1.24 13.18 -13.65
C ASP A 158 -1.54 11.67 -13.49
N GLY A 159 -0.52 10.85 -13.33
CA GLY A 159 -0.66 9.38 -13.17
C GLY A 159 -1.07 8.62 -14.44
N LEU A 160 -1.31 9.31 -15.56
CA LEU A 160 -1.76 8.67 -16.79
C LEU A 160 -0.60 8.22 -17.68
N SER A 161 0.58 8.81 -17.51
CA SER A 161 1.76 8.55 -18.34
C SER A 161 2.52 7.27 -17.99
N HIS A 162 2.24 6.67 -16.83
CA HIS A 162 3.00 5.54 -16.29
C HIS A 162 2.11 4.38 -15.81
N LEU A 163 1.06 4.08 -16.58
CA LEU A 163 0.17 2.96 -16.28
C LEU A 163 0.95 1.64 -16.27
N THR A 164 0.63 0.78 -15.30
CA THR A 164 1.22 -0.55 -15.21
C THR A 164 0.98 -1.38 -16.47
N ASP A 165 2.04 -1.89 -17.07
CA ASP A 165 1.96 -2.84 -18.17
C ASP A 165 1.67 -4.25 -17.62
N PRO A 166 0.63 -4.97 -18.13
CA PRO A 166 0.23 -6.26 -17.58
C PRO A 166 1.30 -7.36 -17.74
N ASP A 167 2.09 -7.34 -18.79
CA ASP A 167 3.13 -8.35 -19.02
C ASP A 167 4.35 -8.08 -18.13
N GLN A 168 4.70 -6.81 -17.94
CA GLN A 168 5.70 -6.42 -16.95
C GLN A 168 5.27 -6.78 -15.52
N ALA A 169 3.98 -6.61 -15.19
CA ALA A 169 3.46 -7.01 -13.88
C ALA A 169 3.63 -8.51 -13.63
N VAL A 170 3.35 -9.35 -14.63
CA VAL A 170 3.55 -10.80 -14.54
C VAL A 170 5.02 -11.14 -14.31
N GLU A 171 5.92 -10.53 -15.09
CA GLU A 171 7.35 -10.80 -14.97
C GLU A 171 7.91 -10.31 -13.62
N PHE A 172 7.45 -9.15 -13.14
CA PHE A 172 7.83 -8.61 -11.84
C PHE A 172 7.46 -9.55 -10.69
N VAL A 173 6.20 -9.98 -10.65
CA VAL A 173 5.70 -10.94 -9.65
C VAL A 173 6.47 -12.25 -9.68
N LYS A 174 6.71 -12.79 -10.89
CA LYS A 174 7.44 -14.03 -11.09
C LYS A 174 8.88 -13.95 -10.58
N GLN A 175 9.55 -12.81 -10.82
CA GLN A 175 10.93 -12.64 -10.39
C GLN A 175 11.02 -12.35 -8.88
N THR A 176 10.13 -11.55 -8.33
CA THR A 176 10.22 -11.09 -6.94
C THR A 176 9.61 -12.05 -5.93
N GLY A 177 8.53 -12.74 -6.29
CA GLY A 177 7.79 -13.60 -5.36
C GLY A 177 7.04 -12.84 -4.26
N LEU A 178 6.70 -11.57 -4.51
CA LEU A 178 5.93 -10.73 -3.59
C LEU A 178 4.49 -11.26 -3.38
N ASP A 179 3.80 -10.76 -2.36
CA ASP A 179 2.45 -11.18 -1.98
C ASP A 179 1.36 -10.26 -2.53
N ALA A 180 1.64 -8.97 -2.62
CA ALA A 180 0.70 -7.95 -3.09
C ALA A 180 1.39 -6.99 -4.06
N LEU A 181 0.64 -6.52 -5.07
CA LEU A 181 1.16 -5.67 -6.13
C LEU A 181 0.36 -4.37 -6.23
N ALA A 182 1.02 -3.25 -5.93
CA ALA A 182 0.52 -1.92 -6.24
C ALA A 182 0.63 -1.63 -7.74
N ILE A 183 -0.49 -1.21 -8.32
CA ILE A 183 -0.61 -0.96 -9.75
C ILE A 183 -1.06 0.47 -10.05
N ALA A 184 -0.42 1.09 -11.02
CA ALA A 184 -0.80 2.39 -11.55
C ALA A 184 -1.94 2.24 -12.58
N ILE A 185 -3.15 2.65 -12.22
CA ILE A 185 -4.34 2.58 -13.07
C ILE A 185 -5.02 3.93 -13.28
N GLY A 186 -4.27 5.03 -13.09
CA GLY A 186 -4.75 6.40 -13.30
C GLY A 186 -5.15 7.14 -12.03
N THR A 187 -4.84 6.63 -10.85
CA THR A 187 -4.91 7.34 -9.57
C THR A 187 -3.66 8.18 -9.34
N SER A 188 -3.70 9.10 -8.38
CA SER A 188 -2.59 10.01 -8.08
C SER A 188 -2.55 10.33 -6.60
N HIS A 189 -1.35 10.44 -6.04
CA HIS A 189 -1.11 10.86 -4.65
C HIS A 189 -1.26 12.37 -4.44
N GLY A 190 -1.45 12.80 -3.19
CA GLY A 190 -1.42 14.18 -2.76
C GLY A 190 -2.73 14.96 -2.95
N ALA A 191 -2.76 16.21 -2.53
CA ALA A 191 -3.94 17.08 -2.55
C ALA A 191 -4.22 17.70 -3.92
N TYR A 192 -3.20 17.93 -4.75
CA TYR A 192 -3.29 18.55 -6.07
C TYR A 192 -3.08 17.50 -7.15
N LYS A 193 -4.11 16.71 -7.43
CA LYS A 193 -3.99 15.43 -8.14
C LYS A 193 -4.27 15.50 -9.63
N PHE A 194 -5.10 16.45 -10.05
CA PHE A 194 -5.54 16.52 -11.44
C PHE A 194 -5.56 17.95 -11.93
N SER A 195 -5.05 18.18 -13.12
CA SER A 195 -5.16 19.46 -13.85
C SER A 195 -6.59 19.75 -14.31
N SER A 196 -7.46 18.74 -14.32
CA SER A 196 -8.88 18.82 -14.66
C SER A 196 -9.71 17.93 -13.74
N LYS A 197 -11.01 18.21 -13.62
CA LYS A 197 -11.93 17.38 -12.79
C LYS A 197 -11.89 15.93 -13.25
N PRO A 198 -11.63 14.94 -12.34
CA PRO A 198 -11.61 13.54 -12.70
C PRO A 198 -12.97 13.10 -13.26
N THR A 199 -12.94 12.39 -14.39
CA THR A 199 -14.12 11.80 -15.02
C THR A 199 -14.26 10.33 -14.64
N GLY A 200 -15.38 9.70 -15.00
CA GLY A 200 -15.59 8.28 -14.81
C GLY A 200 -14.58 7.37 -15.50
N GLU A 201 -13.74 7.90 -16.41
CA GLU A 201 -12.70 7.16 -17.14
C GLU A 201 -11.31 7.30 -16.52
N THR A 202 -11.16 8.04 -15.42
CA THR A 202 -9.89 8.22 -14.72
C THR A 202 -9.31 6.87 -14.32
N LEU A 203 -10.14 5.99 -13.75
CA LEU A 203 -9.71 4.62 -13.42
C LEU A 203 -9.73 3.73 -14.67
N LYS A 204 -8.59 3.17 -15.00
CA LYS A 204 -8.44 2.23 -16.11
C LYS A 204 -8.85 0.81 -15.69
N MET A 205 -10.14 0.63 -15.37
CA MET A 205 -10.71 -0.64 -14.87
C MET A 205 -10.45 -1.84 -15.78
N LYS A 206 -10.37 -1.62 -17.10
CA LYS A 206 -10.00 -2.69 -18.04
C LYS A 206 -8.58 -3.19 -17.79
N ARG A 207 -7.65 -2.27 -17.49
CA ARG A 207 -6.26 -2.60 -17.16
C ARG A 207 -6.17 -3.41 -15.86
N LEU A 208 -6.92 -3.00 -14.82
CA LEU A 208 -7.01 -3.75 -13.57
C LEU A 208 -7.50 -5.19 -13.82
N ILE A 209 -8.58 -5.36 -14.59
CA ILE A 209 -9.14 -6.68 -14.92
C ILE A 209 -8.12 -7.53 -15.72
N GLU A 210 -7.42 -6.92 -16.66
CA GLU A 210 -6.39 -7.61 -17.45
C GLU A 210 -5.25 -8.12 -16.55
N ILE A 211 -4.73 -7.28 -15.65
CA ILE A 211 -3.68 -7.66 -14.70
C ILE A 211 -4.19 -8.75 -13.77
N HIS A 212 -5.38 -8.60 -13.21
CA HIS A 212 -5.97 -9.62 -12.32
C HIS A 212 -6.12 -10.97 -13.01
N ASN A 213 -6.57 -11.00 -14.26
CA ASN A 213 -6.72 -12.25 -15.01
C ASN A 213 -5.38 -12.96 -15.28
N LYS A 214 -4.30 -12.18 -15.42
CA LYS A 214 -2.94 -12.74 -15.57
C LYS A 214 -2.31 -13.15 -14.24
N LEU A 215 -2.72 -12.53 -13.14
CA LEU A 215 -2.19 -12.72 -11.78
C LEU A 215 -3.29 -13.06 -10.77
N PRO A 216 -4.06 -14.15 -10.97
CA PRO A 216 -5.24 -14.43 -10.14
C PRO A 216 -4.93 -14.75 -8.67
N ASN A 217 -3.68 -15.07 -8.34
CA ASN A 217 -3.23 -15.44 -7.01
C ASN A 217 -2.43 -14.33 -6.30
N VAL A 218 -2.36 -13.13 -6.89
CA VAL A 218 -1.67 -11.97 -6.33
C VAL A 218 -2.71 -10.92 -5.94
N HIS A 219 -2.59 -10.38 -4.74
CA HIS A 219 -3.47 -9.31 -4.30
C HIS A 219 -3.06 -8.00 -4.98
N LEU A 220 -4.04 -7.29 -5.55
CA LEU A 220 -3.81 -5.99 -6.18
C LEU A 220 -4.12 -4.88 -5.20
N VAL A 221 -3.23 -3.89 -5.16
CA VAL A 221 -3.36 -2.70 -4.30
C VAL A 221 -3.55 -1.46 -5.17
N MET A 222 -4.42 -0.56 -4.73
CA MET A 222 -4.70 0.70 -5.39
C MET A 222 -4.34 1.87 -4.48
N HIS A 223 -3.23 2.51 -4.74
CA HIS A 223 -2.82 3.75 -4.10
C HIS A 223 -3.54 4.98 -4.69
N GLY A 224 -3.51 6.12 -4.00
CA GLY A 224 -4.08 7.38 -4.49
C GLY A 224 -5.60 7.38 -4.62
N SER A 225 -6.30 6.50 -3.91
CA SER A 225 -7.75 6.33 -4.03
C SER A 225 -8.58 7.51 -3.54
N SER A 226 -8.05 8.36 -2.67
CA SER A 226 -8.71 9.59 -2.21
C SER A 226 -9.01 10.60 -3.32
N SER A 227 -8.42 10.42 -4.52
CA SER A 227 -8.70 11.25 -5.71
C SER A 227 -9.87 10.73 -6.57
N VAL A 228 -10.39 9.54 -6.26
CA VAL A 228 -11.41 8.88 -7.08
C VAL A 228 -12.80 9.47 -6.78
N PRO A 229 -13.63 9.79 -7.82
CA PRO A 229 -14.99 10.28 -7.61
C PRO A 229 -15.88 9.29 -6.85
N ASP A 230 -16.72 9.77 -5.93
CA ASP A 230 -17.58 9.01 -4.99
C ASP A 230 -18.35 7.84 -5.59
N ARG A 231 -18.85 7.98 -6.81
CA ARG A 231 -19.63 6.90 -7.46
C ARG A 231 -18.86 5.62 -7.70
N LYS A 232 -17.52 5.66 -7.60
CA LYS A 232 -16.64 4.50 -7.78
C LYS A 232 -15.88 4.15 -6.50
N SER A 233 -15.69 5.09 -5.60
CA SER A 233 -15.01 4.89 -4.32
C SER A 233 -15.85 4.12 -3.30
N THR A 234 -17.18 4.21 -3.36
CA THR A 234 -18.07 3.48 -2.44
C THR A 234 -17.97 1.95 -2.51
N ARG A 235 -17.28 1.40 -3.51
CA ARG A 235 -17.01 -0.05 -3.61
C ARG A 235 -15.55 -0.43 -3.29
N LEU A 236 -14.69 0.56 -3.19
CA LEU A 236 -13.27 0.40 -2.91
C LEU A 236 -13.01 1.31 -1.71
N ASN A 237 -13.38 0.91 -0.51
CA ASN A 237 -13.22 1.73 0.69
C ASN A 237 -11.88 2.45 0.66
N SER A 238 -11.87 3.63 0.08
CA SER A 238 -10.71 4.46 0.00
C SER A 238 -10.50 5.13 1.35
N SER A 239 -9.31 5.04 1.85
CA SER A 239 -8.83 5.89 2.92
C SER A 239 -9.10 7.38 2.61
N HIS A 240 -9.68 8.07 3.54
CA HIS A 240 -9.72 9.52 3.58
C HIS A 240 -8.50 10.06 4.29
#